data_e696701879ce4fc90a95ea7eea4c7ae7
#
_entry.id   e696701879ce4fc90a95ea7eea4c7ae7
#
_cell.length_a   1.000
_cell.length_b   1.000
_cell.length_c   1.000
_cell.angle_alpha   90.00
_cell.angle_beta   90.00
_cell.angle_gamma   90.00
#
_symmetry.space_group_name_H-M   'P 1'
#
loop_
_entity.id
_entity.type
_entity.pdbx_description
1 polymer ?
#
loop_
_entity_poly.entity_id
_entity_poly.type
_entity_poly.pdbx_seq_one_letter_code
_entity_poly.pdbx_strand_id
1 'polypeptide(L)'
;VVLKESLPAERRRRFEWRRANPMGALKALRQFPQLAMLLGVLAQLAHDSLPSTWSYYTMLKFGWSPGDVAWSLVAIGVLAAFSFGVLPRLVVPRIGERGAVYLGFAFGAAAYLGYALATKAWIFYAWMIPFTVGGVGGPALNAIMSHRVPATEQGELQGATSSITSLTSVGAMWAMPTLFAWFTGTGAPIYFPGAAFLAAAICEVGALLLFARAMRAAINEGP
;
A
#
# COMPACT_ATOMS: atom_id res chain seq x y z
N VAL A 1 -26.65 14.23 1.32
CA VAL A 1 -26.89 13.24 0.26
C VAL A 1 -27.16 11.92 0.96
N VAL A 2 -28.41 11.44 0.95
CA VAL A 2 -28.76 10.12 1.49
C VAL A 2 -28.45 9.10 0.40
N LEU A 3 -27.36 8.35 0.58
CA LEU A 3 -27.06 7.22 -0.30
C LEU A 3 -28.16 6.16 -0.13
N LYS A 4 -28.82 5.81 -1.22
CA LYS A 4 -29.78 4.71 -1.22
C LYS A 4 -29.05 3.39 -0.93
N GLU A 5 -29.59 2.63 0.03
CA GLU A 5 -29.09 1.28 0.32
C GLU A 5 -29.16 0.40 -0.95
N SER A 6 -28.00 -0.09 -1.38
CA SER A 6 -27.88 -0.87 -2.61
C SER A 6 -28.24 -2.34 -2.44
N LEU A 7 -28.34 -2.84 -1.19
CA LEU A 7 -28.66 -4.23 -0.92
C LEU A 7 -30.18 -4.40 -0.78
N PRO A 8 -30.81 -5.31 -1.56
CA PRO A 8 -32.23 -5.66 -1.42
C PRO A 8 -32.57 -6.09 0.02
N ALA A 9 -33.76 -5.69 0.52
CA ALA A 9 -34.15 -5.94 1.91
C ALA A 9 -34.06 -7.43 2.32
N GLU A 10 -34.34 -8.33 1.38
CA GLU A 10 -34.31 -9.79 1.55
C GLU A 10 -32.89 -10.35 1.77
N ARG A 11 -31.87 -9.62 1.36
CA ARG A 11 -30.45 -10.02 1.49
C ARG A 11 -29.73 -9.28 2.63
N ARG A 12 -30.46 -8.40 3.36
CA ARG A 12 -29.90 -7.67 4.50
C ARG A 12 -29.80 -8.60 5.71
N ARG A 13 -28.59 -8.76 6.23
CA ARG A 13 -28.35 -9.47 7.49
C ARG A 13 -28.68 -8.56 8.67
N ARG A 14 -29.23 -9.12 9.76
CA ARG A 14 -29.40 -8.39 11.02
C ARG A 14 -28.02 -8.03 11.59
N PHE A 15 -27.92 -6.83 12.18
CA PHE A 15 -26.70 -6.36 12.84
C PHE A 15 -26.44 -7.22 14.10
N GLU A 16 -25.27 -7.84 14.16
CA GLU A 16 -24.82 -8.63 15.30
C GLU A 16 -23.56 -8.01 15.90
N TRP A 17 -23.64 -7.51 17.14
CA TRP A 17 -22.52 -6.93 17.86
C TRP A 17 -21.30 -7.85 17.95
N ARG A 18 -21.48 -9.14 18.01
CA ARG A 18 -20.40 -10.14 18.01
C ARG A 18 -19.53 -10.10 16.76
N ARG A 19 -20.07 -9.70 15.62
CA ARG A 19 -19.37 -9.58 14.33
C ARG A 19 -18.78 -8.20 14.13
N ALA A 20 -19.31 -7.16 14.77
CA ALA A 20 -18.78 -5.80 14.77
C ALA A 20 -17.55 -5.62 15.68
N ASN A 21 -17.14 -6.67 16.41
CA ASN A 21 -15.95 -6.65 17.25
C ASN A 21 -14.67 -6.75 16.36
N PRO A 22 -13.64 -5.89 16.54
CA PRO A 22 -12.36 -5.97 15.82
C PRO A 22 -11.66 -7.33 15.98
N MET A 23 -11.89 -8.04 17.09
CA MET A 23 -11.47 -9.43 17.28
C MET A 23 -12.24 -10.41 16.38
N GLY A 24 -13.48 -10.08 16.00
CA GLY A 24 -14.27 -10.84 15.02
C GLY A 24 -13.73 -10.68 13.60
N ALA A 25 -13.31 -9.47 13.24
CA ALA A 25 -12.62 -9.21 11.98
C ALA A 25 -11.32 -10.04 11.86
N LEU A 26 -10.54 -10.18 12.94
CA LEU A 26 -9.38 -11.07 13.01
C LEU A 26 -9.74 -12.57 12.84
N LYS A 27 -10.96 -13.00 13.26
CA LYS A 27 -11.44 -14.37 13.00
C LYS A 27 -11.91 -14.56 11.55
N ALA A 28 -12.53 -13.55 10.95
CA ALA A 28 -12.87 -13.54 9.54
C ALA A 28 -11.62 -13.65 8.65
N LEU A 29 -10.50 -13.11 9.11
CA LEU A 29 -9.20 -13.25 8.46
C LEU A 29 -8.72 -14.70 8.31
N ARG A 30 -9.21 -15.64 9.14
CA ARG A 30 -8.94 -17.08 8.96
C ARG A 30 -9.63 -17.67 7.73
N GLN A 31 -10.67 -17.02 7.22
CA GLN A 31 -11.40 -17.44 6.02
C GLN A 31 -10.78 -16.86 4.74
N PHE A 32 -9.99 -15.80 4.87
CA PHE A 32 -9.24 -15.23 3.74
C PHE A 32 -7.87 -15.91 3.62
N PRO A 33 -7.37 -16.12 2.41
CA PRO A 33 -6.04 -16.68 2.22
C PRO A 33 -5.03 -15.84 3.01
N GLN A 34 -4.34 -16.44 3.96
CA GLN A 34 -3.29 -15.80 4.79
C GLN A 34 -2.30 -14.98 3.94
N LEU A 35 -2.15 -15.42 2.71
CA LEU A 35 -1.33 -14.78 1.69
C LEU A 35 -1.83 -13.38 1.29
N ALA A 36 -3.16 -13.18 1.14
CA ALA A 36 -3.73 -11.87 0.79
C ALA A 36 -3.54 -10.86 1.94
N MET A 37 -3.58 -11.35 3.17
CA MET A 37 -3.35 -10.53 4.37
C MET A 37 -1.90 -10.08 4.46
N LEU A 38 -0.95 -11.00 4.25
CA LEU A 38 0.48 -10.70 4.26
C LEU A 38 0.84 -9.71 3.14
N LEU A 39 0.20 -9.84 1.97
CA LEU A 39 0.31 -8.86 0.89
C LEU A 39 -0.14 -7.46 1.34
N GLY A 40 -1.30 -7.38 1.99
CA GLY A 40 -1.82 -6.11 2.52
C GLY A 40 -0.90 -5.49 3.56
N VAL A 41 -0.34 -6.30 4.47
CA VAL A 41 0.64 -5.84 5.48
C VAL A 41 1.90 -5.29 4.81
N LEU A 42 2.49 -6.01 3.87
CA LEU A 42 3.73 -5.57 3.21
C LEU A 42 3.50 -4.29 2.40
N ALA A 43 2.41 -4.22 1.63
CA ALA A 43 2.05 -3.02 0.86
C ALA A 43 1.79 -1.82 1.78
N GLN A 44 1.12 -2.03 2.93
CA GLN A 44 0.86 -0.95 3.89
C GLN A 44 2.14 -0.48 4.59
N LEU A 45 3.03 -1.41 4.99
CA LEU A 45 4.34 -1.04 5.56
C LEU A 45 5.13 -0.18 4.58
N ALA A 46 5.17 -0.56 3.30
CA ALA A 46 5.83 0.22 2.27
C ALA A 46 5.19 1.61 2.12
N HIS A 47 3.87 1.66 2.01
CA HIS A 47 3.11 2.91 1.84
C HIS A 47 3.38 3.90 2.98
N ASP A 48 3.34 3.45 4.23
CA ASP A 48 3.48 4.30 5.41
C ASP A 48 4.92 4.81 5.64
N SER A 49 5.91 4.27 4.93
CA SER A 49 7.27 4.83 4.93
C SER A 49 7.30 6.27 4.43
N LEU A 50 6.42 6.64 3.48
CA LEU A 50 6.33 7.99 2.93
C LEU A 50 5.87 9.01 3.97
N PRO A 51 4.65 8.93 4.53
CA PRO A 51 4.16 9.95 5.46
C PRO A 51 5.00 10.01 6.75
N SER A 52 5.63 8.90 7.14
CA SER A 52 6.38 8.83 8.39
C SER A 52 7.82 9.35 8.29
N THR A 53 8.46 9.30 7.12
CA THR A 53 9.89 9.64 6.97
C THR A 53 10.19 10.72 5.94
N TRP A 54 9.23 11.09 5.09
CA TRP A 54 9.41 12.02 3.97
C TRP A 54 10.10 13.32 4.36
N SER A 55 9.53 14.04 5.34
CA SER A 55 10.05 15.34 5.77
C SER A 55 11.46 15.21 6.36
N TYR A 56 11.67 14.24 7.26
CA TYR A 56 12.97 14.01 7.88
C TYR A 56 14.06 13.69 6.85
N TYR A 57 13.72 12.79 5.91
CA TYR A 57 14.63 12.38 4.86
C TYR A 57 15.00 13.52 3.93
N THR A 58 14.02 14.26 3.43
CA THR A 58 14.25 15.32 2.44
C THR A 58 14.98 16.52 3.04
N MET A 59 14.65 16.91 4.27
CA MET A 59 15.36 17.95 5.01
C MET A 59 16.80 17.54 5.30
N LEU A 60 17.05 16.31 5.76
CA LEU A 60 18.40 15.84 6.08
C LEU A 60 19.25 15.63 4.83
N LYS A 61 18.71 15.02 3.78
CA LYS A 61 19.49 14.59 2.61
C LYS A 61 19.70 15.70 1.58
N PHE A 62 18.68 16.54 1.37
CA PHE A 62 18.71 17.57 0.35
C PHE A 62 18.79 18.99 0.92
N GLY A 63 18.75 19.15 2.25
CA GLY A 63 18.75 20.46 2.90
C GLY A 63 17.48 21.26 2.64
N TRP A 64 16.35 20.60 2.39
CA TRP A 64 15.09 21.28 2.06
C TRP A 64 14.58 22.09 3.24
N SER A 65 14.09 23.28 2.93
CA SER A 65 13.30 24.08 3.85
C SER A 65 11.91 23.48 4.07
N PRO A 66 11.18 23.84 5.13
CA PRO A 66 9.78 23.43 5.30
C PRO A 66 8.89 23.80 4.10
N GLY A 67 9.19 24.90 3.41
CA GLY A 67 8.51 25.30 2.17
C GLY A 67 8.74 24.33 1.02
N ASP A 68 9.99 23.85 0.83
CA ASP A 68 10.32 22.88 -0.22
C ASP A 68 9.62 21.54 0.06
N VAL A 69 9.59 21.10 1.33
CA VAL A 69 8.85 19.93 1.75
C VAL A 69 7.36 20.08 1.44
N ALA A 70 6.76 21.22 1.76
CA ALA A 70 5.35 21.49 1.48
C ALA A 70 5.04 21.39 -0.02
N TRP A 71 5.87 22.00 -0.88
CA TRP A 71 5.70 21.90 -2.33
C TRP A 71 5.85 20.48 -2.85
N SER A 72 6.77 19.68 -2.29
CA SER A 72 6.91 18.26 -2.64
C SER A 72 5.69 17.44 -2.26
N LEU A 73 5.07 17.75 -1.12
CA LEU A 73 3.82 17.10 -0.68
C LEU A 73 2.63 17.50 -1.57
N VAL A 74 2.58 18.75 -2.05
CA VAL A 74 1.59 19.16 -3.07
C VAL A 74 1.79 18.38 -4.35
N ALA A 75 3.03 18.27 -4.84
CA ALA A 75 3.34 17.54 -6.07
C ALA A 75 2.90 16.06 -5.96
N ILE A 76 3.27 15.36 -4.87
CA ILE A 76 2.87 13.96 -4.69
C ILE A 76 1.35 13.82 -4.49
N GLY A 77 0.70 14.79 -3.84
CA GLY A 77 -0.76 14.81 -3.69
C GLY A 77 -1.50 14.90 -5.04
N VAL A 78 -1.04 15.76 -5.93
CA VAL A 78 -1.58 15.87 -7.31
C VAL A 78 -1.37 14.56 -8.07
N LEU A 79 -0.16 14.00 -8.00
CA LEU A 79 0.16 12.73 -8.63
C LEU A 79 -0.65 11.57 -8.05
N ALA A 80 -0.89 11.54 -6.74
CA ALA A 80 -1.75 10.56 -6.09
C ALA A 80 -3.21 10.68 -6.55
N ALA A 81 -3.74 11.89 -6.66
CA ALA A 81 -5.09 12.12 -7.19
C ALA A 81 -5.21 11.57 -8.63
N PHE A 82 -4.21 11.78 -9.47
CA PHE A 82 -4.15 11.20 -10.82
C PHE A 82 -4.03 9.67 -10.77
N SER A 83 -3.16 9.14 -9.90
CA SER A 83 -2.93 7.71 -9.71
C SER A 83 -4.20 6.95 -9.32
N PHE A 84 -4.97 7.47 -8.37
CA PHE A 84 -6.19 6.80 -7.89
C PHE A 84 -7.42 7.13 -8.73
N GLY A 85 -7.49 8.33 -9.31
CA GLY A 85 -8.66 8.80 -10.05
C GLY A 85 -8.68 8.39 -11.53
N VAL A 86 -7.53 8.38 -12.18
CA VAL A 86 -7.40 8.25 -13.63
C VAL A 86 -6.74 6.94 -14.05
N LEU A 87 -5.57 6.62 -13.48
CA LEU A 87 -4.76 5.47 -13.93
C LEU A 87 -5.49 4.13 -13.92
N PRO A 88 -6.29 3.75 -12.90
CA PRO A 88 -6.99 2.47 -12.92
C PRO A 88 -7.95 2.34 -14.10
N ARG A 89 -8.61 3.43 -14.49
CA ARG A 89 -9.53 3.46 -15.62
C ARG A 89 -8.84 3.26 -16.98
N LEU A 90 -7.56 3.66 -17.06
CA LEU A 90 -6.77 3.55 -18.30
C LEU A 90 -6.01 2.22 -18.38
N VAL A 91 -5.50 1.75 -17.23
CA VAL A 91 -4.57 0.62 -17.15
C VAL A 91 -5.33 -0.70 -17.04
N VAL A 92 -6.29 -0.80 -16.10
CA VAL A 92 -6.99 -2.05 -15.82
C VAL A 92 -7.73 -2.62 -17.04
N PRO A 93 -8.43 -1.83 -17.89
CA PRO A 93 -9.07 -2.38 -19.09
C PRO A 93 -8.10 -2.98 -20.11
N ARG A 94 -6.81 -2.56 -20.08
CA ARG A 94 -5.80 -3.01 -21.06
C ARG A 94 -5.04 -4.25 -20.61
N ILE A 95 -4.68 -4.33 -19.34
CA ILE A 95 -3.81 -5.39 -18.81
C ILE A 95 -4.49 -6.28 -17.77
N GLY A 96 -5.76 -6.01 -17.46
CA GLY A 96 -6.53 -6.71 -16.44
C GLY A 96 -6.08 -6.36 -15.00
N GLU A 97 -6.88 -6.78 -14.02
CA GLU A 97 -6.59 -6.53 -12.60
C GLU A 97 -5.28 -7.18 -12.16
N ARG A 98 -5.02 -8.43 -12.59
CA ARG A 98 -3.78 -9.15 -12.27
C ARG A 98 -2.54 -8.43 -12.79
N GLY A 99 -2.58 -7.99 -14.04
CA GLY A 99 -1.52 -7.21 -14.66
C GLY A 99 -1.29 -5.89 -13.95
N ALA A 100 -2.36 -5.21 -13.53
CA ALA A 100 -2.31 -3.96 -12.78
C ALA A 100 -1.66 -4.14 -11.40
N VAL A 101 -1.90 -5.26 -10.70
CA VAL A 101 -1.23 -5.57 -9.43
C VAL A 101 0.27 -5.82 -9.64
N TYR A 102 0.66 -6.60 -10.65
CA TYR A 102 2.08 -6.81 -10.98
C TYR A 102 2.78 -5.50 -11.31
N LEU A 103 2.17 -4.68 -12.16
CA LEU A 103 2.68 -3.36 -12.53
C LEU A 103 2.80 -2.47 -11.28
N GLY A 104 1.79 -2.46 -10.43
CA GLY A 104 1.74 -1.68 -9.20
C GLY A 104 2.91 -1.98 -8.29
N PHE A 105 3.09 -3.23 -7.90
CA PHE A 105 4.18 -3.63 -7.01
C PHE A 105 5.56 -3.46 -7.63
N ALA A 106 5.72 -3.75 -8.94
CA ALA A 106 7.00 -3.58 -9.61
C ALA A 106 7.43 -2.11 -9.69
N PHE A 107 6.52 -1.22 -10.08
CA PHE A 107 6.79 0.22 -10.14
C PHE A 107 6.90 0.85 -8.75
N GLY A 108 6.12 0.37 -7.76
CA GLY A 108 6.26 0.74 -6.36
C GLY A 108 7.64 0.40 -5.82
N ALA A 109 8.09 -0.84 -5.99
CA ALA A 109 9.41 -1.29 -5.57
C ALA A 109 10.53 -0.46 -6.23
N ALA A 110 10.44 -0.22 -7.55
CA ALA A 110 11.41 0.62 -8.27
C ALA A 110 11.43 2.06 -7.75
N ALA A 111 10.26 2.64 -7.48
CA ALA A 111 10.14 4.00 -6.96
C ALA A 111 10.74 4.14 -5.56
N TYR A 112 10.42 3.24 -4.64
CA TYR A 112 11.00 3.24 -3.30
C TYR A 112 12.51 3.03 -3.32
N LEU A 113 13.00 2.14 -4.17
CA LEU A 113 14.44 1.98 -4.38
C LEU A 113 15.07 3.26 -4.92
N GLY A 114 14.41 3.92 -5.87
CA GLY A 114 14.83 5.19 -6.42
C GLY A 114 14.87 6.30 -5.36
N TYR A 115 13.87 6.38 -4.48
CA TYR A 115 13.87 7.31 -3.34
C TYR A 115 15.03 7.02 -2.39
N ALA A 116 15.28 5.75 -2.06
CA ALA A 116 16.38 5.35 -1.17
C ALA A 116 17.75 5.79 -1.70
N LEU A 117 17.96 5.66 -3.02
CA LEU A 117 19.24 5.89 -3.69
C LEU A 117 19.37 7.30 -4.31
N ALA A 118 18.33 8.13 -4.30
CA ALA A 118 18.38 9.45 -4.90
C ALA A 118 19.49 10.31 -4.28
N THR A 119 20.40 10.79 -5.11
CA THR A 119 21.54 11.63 -4.69
C THR A 119 21.27 13.13 -4.84
N LYS A 120 20.29 13.49 -5.65
CA LYS A 120 19.90 14.88 -5.93
C LYS A 120 18.39 15.04 -5.86
N ALA A 121 17.93 16.22 -5.48
CA ALA A 121 16.51 16.54 -5.34
C ALA A 121 15.70 16.28 -6.62
N TRP A 122 16.22 16.64 -7.80
CA TRP A 122 15.52 16.40 -9.06
C TRP A 122 15.35 14.90 -9.39
N ILE A 123 16.30 14.05 -8.99
CA ILE A 123 16.20 12.58 -9.14
C ILE A 123 15.06 12.07 -8.24
N PHE A 124 14.97 12.61 -7.03
CA PHE A 124 13.88 12.26 -6.10
C PHE A 124 12.51 12.61 -6.68
N TYR A 125 12.37 13.82 -7.29
CA TYR A 125 11.13 14.18 -8.02
C TYR A 125 10.86 13.27 -9.21
N ALA A 126 11.88 12.87 -9.98
CA ALA A 126 11.72 11.98 -11.13
C ALA A 126 11.13 10.61 -10.71
N TRP A 127 11.49 10.09 -9.54
CA TRP A 127 10.96 8.83 -9.02
C TRP A 127 9.51 8.92 -8.54
N MET A 128 8.93 10.11 -8.41
CA MET A 128 7.48 10.27 -8.18
C MET A 128 6.65 9.75 -9.37
N ILE A 129 7.19 9.77 -10.59
CA ILE A 129 6.49 9.27 -11.78
C ILE A 129 6.27 7.74 -11.70
N PRO A 130 7.32 6.91 -11.53
CA PRO A 130 7.13 5.49 -11.27
C PRO A 130 6.24 5.21 -10.06
N PHE A 131 6.37 5.96 -8.97
CA PHE A 131 5.52 5.83 -7.79
C PHE A 131 4.04 6.02 -8.13
N THR A 132 3.73 7.04 -8.94
CA THR A 132 2.38 7.31 -9.42
C THR A 132 1.80 6.13 -10.20
N VAL A 133 2.61 5.52 -11.08
CA VAL A 133 2.20 4.31 -11.82
C VAL A 133 1.99 3.14 -10.86
N GLY A 134 2.83 3.02 -9.83
CA GLY A 134 2.70 2.01 -8.77
C GLY A 134 1.36 2.03 -8.04
N GLY A 135 0.78 3.20 -7.86
CA GLY A 135 -0.48 3.38 -7.14
C GLY A 135 -1.70 2.65 -7.74
N VAL A 136 -1.62 2.16 -8.98
CA VAL A 136 -2.70 1.37 -9.59
C VAL A 136 -2.87 -0.02 -8.93
N GLY A 137 -1.83 -0.54 -8.29
CA GLY A 137 -1.82 -1.89 -7.71
C GLY A 137 -2.82 -2.09 -6.57
N GLY A 138 -2.95 -1.11 -5.68
CA GLY A 138 -3.84 -1.18 -4.53
C GLY A 138 -5.31 -1.35 -4.91
N PRO A 139 -5.90 -0.45 -5.71
CA PRO A 139 -7.26 -0.60 -6.22
C PRO A 139 -7.49 -1.92 -6.97
N ALA A 140 -6.54 -2.36 -7.79
CA ALA A 140 -6.64 -3.61 -8.53
C ALA A 140 -6.64 -4.84 -7.60
N LEU A 141 -5.80 -4.84 -6.56
CA LEU A 141 -5.78 -5.90 -5.55
C LEU A 141 -7.10 -5.96 -4.77
N ASN A 142 -7.64 -4.80 -4.38
CA ASN A 142 -8.94 -4.71 -3.72
C ASN A 142 -10.07 -5.25 -4.60
N ALA A 143 -10.05 -4.97 -5.91
CA ALA A 143 -11.02 -5.51 -6.86
C ALA A 143 -10.95 -7.05 -6.92
N ILE A 144 -9.75 -7.63 -7.06
CA ILE A 144 -9.55 -9.09 -7.05
C ILE A 144 -10.08 -9.73 -5.78
N MET A 145 -9.82 -9.13 -4.61
CA MET A 145 -10.32 -9.64 -3.33
C MET A 145 -11.84 -9.55 -3.26
N SER A 146 -12.41 -8.42 -3.70
CA SER A 146 -13.85 -8.18 -3.69
C SER A 146 -14.61 -9.19 -4.57
N HIS A 147 -14.08 -9.54 -5.74
CA HIS A 147 -14.71 -10.54 -6.63
C HIS A 147 -14.74 -11.95 -6.05
N ARG A 148 -13.90 -12.27 -5.08
CA ARG A 148 -13.85 -13.60 -4.43
C ARG A 148 -14.79 -13.75 -3.25
N VAL A 149 -15.47 -12.68 -2.86
CA VAL A 149 -16.33 -12.65 -1.67
C VAL A 149 -17.77 -12.36 -2.08
N PRO A 150 -18.76 -13.12 -1.56
CA PRO A 150 -20.17 -12.85 -1.80
C PRO A 150 -20.56 -11.41 -1.42
N ALA A 151 -21.55 -10.83 -2.11
CA ALA A 151 -22.04 -9.49 -1.84
C ALA A 151 -22.46 -9.27 -0.37
N THR A 152 -22.90 -10.32 0.31
CA THR A 152 -23.29 -10.31 1.73
C THR A 152 -22.12 -10.22 2.70
N GLU A 153 -20.89 -10.47 2.26
CA GLU A 153 -19.66 -10.51 3.07
C GLU A 153 -18.68 -9.38 2.72
N GLN A 154 -19.02 -8.53 1.75
CA GLN A 154 -18.19 -7.39 1.34
C GLN A 154 -17.85 -6.44 2.49
N GLY A 155 -18.81 -6.18 3.38
CA GLY A 155 -18.59 -5.36 4.57
C GLY A 155 -17.60 -5.99 5.55
N GLU A 156 -17.62 -7.32 5.69
CA GLU A 156 -16.68 -8.08 6.53
C GLU A 156 -15.26 -8.04 5.95
N LEU A 157 -15.12 -8.19 4.63
CA LEU A 157 -13.85 -8.01 3.93
C LEU A 157 -13.28 -6.62 4.14
N GLN A 158 -14.07 -5.57 3.93
CA GLN A 158 -13.61 -4.18 4.10
C GLN A 158 -13.23 -3.89 5.55
N GLY A 159 -14.00 -4.38 6.52
CA GLY A 159 -13.70 -4.26 7.95
C GLY A 159 -12.40 -4.98 8.32
N ALA A 160 -12.18 -6.18 7.81
CA ALA A 160 -10.96 -6.95 8.02
C ALA A 160 -9.73 -6.25 7.41
N THR A 161 -9.84 -5.81 6.17
CA THR A 161 -8.77 -5.07 5.47
C THR A 161 -8.43 -3.78 6.22
N SER A 162 -9.42 -2.97 6.59
CA SER A 162 -9.20 -1.74 7.35
C SER A 162 -8.55 -1.98 8.71
N SER A 163 -8.90 -3.06 9.40
CA SER A 163 -8.30 -3.42 10.69
C SER A 163 -6.81 -3.77 10.53
N ILE A 164 -6.47 -4.56 9.51
CA ILE A 164 -5.07 -4.92 9.22
C ILE A 164 -4.27 -3.68 8.85
N THR A 165 -4.77 -2.86 7.92
CA THR A 165 -4.06 -1.65 7.51
C THR A 165 -3.83 -0.72 8.69
N SER A 166 -4.84 -0.50 9.54
CA SER A 166 -4.70 0.34 10.73
C SER A 166 -3.65 -0.18 11.72
N LEU A 167 -3.65 -1.48 12.03
CA LEU A 167 -2.65 -2.10 12.91
C LEU A 167 -1.25 -2.02 12.31
N THR A 168 -1.14 -2.26 11.01
CA THR A 168 0.13 -2.17 10.28
C THR A 168 0.64 -0.73 10.29
N SER A 169 -0.22 0.26 10.08
CA SER A 169 0.15 1.67 10.09
C SER A 169 0.71 2.12 11.45
N VAL A 170 0.12 1.66 12.56
CA VAL A 170 0.67 1.94 13.90
C VAL A 170 2.10 1.42 14.03
N GLY A 171 2.35 0.19 13.57
CA GLY A 171 3.70 -0.39 13.56
C GLY A 171 4.66 0.34 12.61
N ALA A 172 4.20 0.68 11.42
CA ALA A 172 4.99 1.38 10.41
C ALA A 172 5.40 2.78 10.83
N MET A 173 4.46 3.56 11.43
CA MET A 173 4.71 4.90 11.95
C MET A 173 5.77 4.95 13.05
N TRP A 174 5.98 3.84 13.74
CA TRP A 174 7.06 3.70 14.70
C TRP A 174 8.33 3.12 14.06
N ALA A 175 8.21 2.06 13.27
CA ALA A 175 9.35 1.30 12.74
C ALA A 175 10.15 2.10 11.69
N MET A 176 9.46 2.81 10.77
CA MET A 176 10.13 3.50 9.66
C MET A 176 10.97 4.71 10.12
N PRO A 177 10.47 5.61 11.00
CA PRO A 177 11.30 6.66 11.57
C PRO A 177 12.43 6.12 12.46
N THR A 178 12.19 5.03 13.21
CA THR A 178 13.24 4.40 14.01
C THR A 178 14.37 3.85 13.14
N LEU A 179 14.02 3.20 12.02
CA LEU A 179 14.98 2.72 11.03
C LEU A 179 15.78 3.89 10.42
N PHE A 180 15.08 4.96 10.06
CA PHE A 180 15.73 6.19 9.58
C PHE A 180 16.69 6.76 10.62
N ALA A 181 16.27 6.92 11.88
CA ALA A 181 17.09 7.44 12.96
C ALA A 181 18.31 6.55 13.24
N TRP A 182 18.14 5.22 13.19
CA TRP A 182 19.24 4.28 13.37
C TRP A 182 20.34 4.49 12.32
N PHE A 183 19.98 4.58 11.03
CA PHE A 183 20.94 4.71 9.94
C PHE A 183 21.44 6.14 9.70
N THR A 184 20.92 7.13 10.44
CA THR A 184 21.38 8.54 10.37
C THR A 184 22.04 9.01 11.67
N GLY A 185 21.99 8.20 12.73
CA GLY A 185 22.60 8.51 14.02
C GLY A 185 24.13 8.41 14.01
N THR A 186 24.77 9.00 15.02
CA THR A 186 26.24 9.04 15.16
C THR A 186 26.88 7.67 15.38
N GLY A 187 26.11 6.67 15.83
CA GLY A 187 26.55 5.28 16.03
C GLY A 187 26.20 4.35 14.88
N ALA A 188 25.70 4.85 13.75
CA ALA A 188 25.28 4.02 12.62
C ALA A 188 26.48 3.26 12.03
N PRO A 189 26.35 1.92 11.79
CA PRO A 189 27.43 1.15 11.16
C PRO A 189 27.68 1.60 9.72
N ILE A 190 26.64 2.11 9.05
CA ILE A 190 26.70 2.70 7.71
C ILE A 190 25.72 3.87 7.70
N TYR A 191 26.20 5.06 7.34
CA TYR A 191 25.31 6.22 7.18
C TYR A 191 24.47 6.08 5.90
N PHE A 192 23.17 5.80 6.06
CA PHE A 192 22.26 5.58 4.94
C PHE A 192 20.86 6.15 5.21
N PRO A 193 20.61 7.43 4.93
CA PRO A 193 19.31 8.07 5.15
C PRO A 193 18.14 7.40 4.39
N GLY A 194 18.42 6.68 3.30
CA GLY A 194 17.43 5.96 2.50
C GLY A 194 16.90 4.65 3.08
N ALA A 195 17.32 4.26 4.30
CA ALA A 195 17.02 2.94 4.89
C ALA A 195 15.53 2.61 4.97
N ALA A 196 14.69 3.57 5.36
CA ALA A 196 13.23 3.37 5.43
C ALA A 196 12.62 3.10 4.03
N PHE A 197 13.06 3.82 3.01
CA PHE A 197 12.61 3.61 1.63
C PHE A 197 13.17 2.31 1.04
N LEU A 198 14.37 1.91 1.42
CA LEU A 198 14.90 0.60 1.04
C LEU A 198 14.09 -0.54 1.66
N ALA A 199 13.72 -0.41 2.93
CA ALA A 199 12.83 -1.37 3.59
C ALA A 199 11.45 -1.43 2.89
N ALA A 200 10.90 -0.28 2.49
CA ALA A 200 9.68 -0.23 1.71
C ALA A 200 9.82 -0.94 0.35
N ALA A 201 10.92 -0.74 -0.36
CA ALA A 201 11.20 -1.45 -1.62
C ALA A 201 11.26 -2.97 -1.41
N ILE A 202 11.88 -3.43 -0.33
CA ILE A 202 11.93 -4.87 0.03
C ILE A 202 10.51 -5.39 0.33
N CYS A 203 9.68 -4.65 1.04
CA CYS A 203 8.28 -5.01 1.28
C CYS A 203 7.48 -5.13 -0.02
N GLU A 204 7.64 -4.20 -0.96
CA GLU A 204 6.98 -4.24 -2.28
C GLU A 204 7.44 -5.43 -3.12
N VAL A 205 8.75 -5.74 -3.13
CA VAL A 205 9.28 -6.95 -3.78
C VAL A 205 8.73 -8.20 -3.12
N GLY A 206 8.67 -8.24 -1.79
CA GLY A 206 8.04 -9.33 -1.04
C GLY A 206 6.58 -9.52 -1.43
N ALA A 207 5.82 -8.44 -1.51
CA ALA A 207 4.42 -8.44 -1.94
C ALA A 207 4.29 -8.96 -3.39
N LEU A 208 5.15 -8.50 -4.30
CA LEU A 208 5.19 -8.95 -5.69
C LEU A 208 5.41 -10.48 -5.80
N LEU A 209 6.39 -11.00 -5.06
CA LEU A 209 6.73 -12.42 -5.05
C LEU A 209 5.60 -13.28 -4.46
N LEU A 210 4.98 -12.81 -3.37
CA LEU A 210 3.85 -13.49 -2.75
C LEU A 210 2.64 -13.51 -3.69
N PHE A 211 2.34 -12.40 -4.35
CA PHE A 211 1.27 -12.32 -5.33
C PHE A 211 1.52 -13.27 -6.52
N ALA A 212 2.76 -13.33 -7.01
CA ALA A 212 3.13 -14.24 -8.07
C ALA A 212 2.96 -15.71 -7.66
N ARG A 213 3.32 -16.07 -6.43
CA ARG A 213 3.09 -17.43 -5.89
C ARG A 213 1.59 -17.74 -5.78
N ALA A 214 0.80 -16.81 -5.27
CA ALA A 214 -0.66 -16.97 -5.16
C ALA A 214 -1.32 -17.22 -6.52
N MET A 215 -0.89 -16.49 -7.53
CA MET A 215 -1.45 -16.65 -8.88
C MET A 215 -1.04 -17.98 -9.54
N ARG A 216 0.18 -18.44 -9.31
CA ARG A 216 0.64 -19.76 -9.79
C ARG A 216 -0.12 -20.91 -9.11
N ALA A 217 -0.33 -20.84 -7.80
CA ALA A 217 -1.09 -21.84 -7.07
C ALA A 217 -2.53 -21.93 -7.59
N ALA A 218 -3.20 -20.79 -7.80
CA ALA A 218 -4.54 -20.73 -8.34
C ALA A 218 -4.69 -21.27 -9.79
N ILE A 219 -3.61 -21.24 -10.58
CA ILE A 219 -3.60 -21.84 -11.93
C ILE A 219 -3.41 -23.36 -11.85
N ASN A 220 -2.63 -23.84 -10.88
CA ASN A 220 -2.34 -25.27 -10.75
C ASN A 220 -3.48 -26.06 -10.07
N GLU A 221 -4.35 -25.40 -9.31
CA GLU A 221 -5.50 -26.01 -8.65
C GLU A 221 -6.71 -26.20 -9.58
N GLY A 222 -6.66 -25.70 -10.84
CA GLY A 222 -7.64 -25.91 -11.92
C GLY A 222 -9.10 -25.57 -11.57
N PRO A 223 -10.04 -25.48 -12.51
CA PRO A 223 -11.44 -25.37 -12.19
C PRO A 223 -12.00 -26.69 -11.65
#